data_50d49b7b917f850e1d4b1739577f87f3
#
_entry.id   50d49b7b917f850e1d4b1739577f87f3
#
_cell.length_a   1.000
_cell.length_b   1.000
_cell.length_c   1.000
_cell.angle_alpha   90.00
_cell.angle_beta   90.00
_cell.angle_gamma   90.00
#
_symmetry.space_group_name_H-M   'P 1'
#
loop_
_entity.id
_entity.type
_entity.pdbx_description
1 polymer ?
#
loop_
_entity_poly.entity_id
_entity_poly.type
_entity_poly.pdbx_seq_one_letter_code
_entity_poly.pdbx_strand_id
1 'polypeptide(L)'
;MPRVDLQKYNKKVENPVAILWRLVCYFKHCRLLLTAAMLSILAYVAATIGAAYCMKPLTNLLEASGAAPNETYAKYISLILGLAGLYLLSALTNYLLNRLMLECSAIIMKQLRTELFDTMQRQPVRFFDENKTGALMSYYTSDIEATNELLQHSITQLAISITSLLGTIGMMLALSMRLFAIMVVLGAIVVLVVRVTTRISKRTYASQQRLTAAVSGYMEEMITGQRDVKVFTHEKEVMEQFDVINRDLCKASTTATTVTSMVGPILNNLSHIFYAITCAVGVLWLTGEGAGGILIGFLQYVRTFADRVSQISEQFNALMMALAGAERIFAIQDLPSEEDQGQVTLEQNGDDYSWRLPDGALVPLRGDVRFAHVDFSYVPDKPVLRDLSLYAKPGQKIAFVGSTGAGKTTITNLINRFYDIESGSITYDGIDVRRIRKDDLRRSLGMVLQDTHLFTGTVMENIRYGRLEATDDECIRAAKIADAHYFISHLPQGYDTVLYSDGANLSQGQRQLVAIARAAVSRAPVLILDEATSSVDTRTEKLIGQGLDALMAGRTVFVIAHRLSTVRNANAIMVLEQGRIIERGDHRELLEQKGKYYQLCHNMIELT
;
A
#
# COMPACT_ATOMS: atom_id res chain seq x y z
N MET A 1 13.38 15.25 -9.77
CA MET A 1 12.37 15.17 -8.67
C MET A 1 13.08 14.82 -7.37
N PRO A 2 12.73 15.43 -6.22
CA PRO A 2 13.33 15.07 -4.94
C PRO A 2 12.99 13.61 -4.62
N ARG A 3 13.95 12.87 -4.08
CA ARG A 3 13.75 11.52 -3.58
C ARG A 3 12.64 11.53 -2.53
N VAL A 4 11.61 10.75 -2.75
CA VAL A 4 10.58 10.52 -1.72
C VAL A 4 11.08 9.39 -0.84
N ASP A 5 11.72 9.75 0.26
CA ASP A 5 12.11 8.80 1.29
C ASP A 5 10.90 8.44 2.14
N LEU A 6 10.16 7.41 1.71
CA LEU A 6 8.99 6.89 2.44
C LEU A 6 9.37 6.37 3.84
N GLN A 7 10.65 6.08 4.12
CA GLN A 7 11.13 5.75 5.46
C GLN A 7 11.05 6.94 6.43
N LYS A 8 10.97 8.18 5.92
CA LYS A 8 10.81 9.38 6.72
C LYS A 8 9.46 9.40 7.45
N TYR A 9 8.43 8.77 6.90
CA TYR A 9 7.08 8.68 7.47
C TYR A 9 6.92 7.57 8.53
N ASN A 10 7.96 6.80 8.81
CA ASN A 10 8.01 5.88 9.96
C ASN A 10 8.31 6.59 11.30
N LYS A 11 8.49 7.92 11.29
CA LYS A 11 8.66 8.76 12.46
C LYS A 11 7.31 9.34 12.88
N LYS A 12 7.17 9.68 14.19
CA LYS A 12 5.98 10.31 14.80
C LYS A 12 5.17 11.16 13.82
N VAL A 13 3.84 10.94 13.81
CA VAL A 13 2.87 11.76 13.07
C VAL A 13 3.19 13.25 13.25
N GLU A 14 3.54 13.93 12.16
CA GLU A 14 3.97 15.34 12.24
C GLU A 14 2.80 16.26 12.59
N ASN A 15 1.61 16.04 11.98
CA ASN A 15 0.42 16.87 12.19
C ASN A 15 -0.86 16.03 12.33
N PRO A 16 -1.12 15.41 13.51
CA PRO A 16 -2.26 14.51 13.70
C PRO A 16 -3.61 15.20 13.44
N VAL A 17 -3.72 16.51 13.73
CA VAL A 17 -4.95 17.27 13.53
C VAL A 17 -5.25 17.49 12.05
N ALA A 18 -4.23 17.76 11.23
CA ALA A 18 -4.41 17.95 9.78
C ALA A 18 -4.84 16.65 9.10
N ILE A 19 -4.23 15.50 9.50
CA ILE A 19 -4.58 14.19 8.98
C ILE A 19 -6.01 13.81 9.37
N LEU A 20 -6.37 14.00 10.64
CA LEU A 20 -7.73 13.77 11.11
C LEU A 20 -8.74 14.63 10.36
N TRP A 21 -8.43 15.92 10.15
CA TRP A 21 -9.29 16.82 9.39
C TRP A 21 -9.47 16.36 7.94
N ARG A 22 -8.40 15.88 7.31
CA ARG A 22 -8.47 15.32 5.95
C ARG A 22 -9.35 14.07 5.90
N LEU A 23 -9.23 13.16 6.87
CA LEU A 23 -10.13 12.01 7.01
C LEU A 23 -11.58 12.43 7.22
N VAL A 24 -11.83 13.42 8.07
CA VAL A 24 -13.17 13.99 8.27
C VAL A 24 -13.75 14.58 6.97
N CYS A 25 -12.92 15.13 6.10
CA CYS A 25 -13.38 15.61 4.80
C CYS A 25 -13.97 14.50 3.90
N TYR A 26 -13.52 13.24 4.04
CA TYR A 26 -14.10 12.11 3.29
C TYR A 26 -15.56 11.83 3.69
N PHE A 27 -16.00 12.20 4.88
CA PHE A 27 -17.42 12.09 5.29
C PHE A 27 -18.36 12.96 4.44
N LYS A 28 -17.84 13.86 3.63
CA LYS A 28 -18.65 14.62 2.65
C LYS A 28 -19.45 13.71 1.72
N HIS A 29 -18.95 12.50 1.45
CA HIS A 29 -19.59 11.53 0.57
C HIS A 29 -20.74 10.75 1.23
N CYS A 30 -20.87 10.81 2.57
CA CYS A 30 -21.89 10.13 3.35
C CYS A 30 -22.58 11.07 4.37
N ARG A 31 -22.84 12.32 3.97
CA ARG A 31 -23.40 13.36 4.88
C ARG A 31 -24.70 12.94 5.57
N LEU A 32 -25.62 12.30 4.85
CA LEU A 32 -26.89 11.83 5.41
C LEU A 32 -26.67 10.72 6.44
N LEU A 33 -25.79 9.75 6.15
CA LEU A 33 -25.43 8.68 7.08
C LEU A 33 -24.76 9.25 8.33
N LEU A 34 -23.85 10.22 8.15
CA LEU A 34 -23.18 10.88 9.27
C LEU A 34 -24.16 11.66 10.15
N THR A 35 -25.09 12.43 9.57
CA THR A 35 -26.11 13.16 10.36
C THR A 35 -27.02 12.21 11.12
N ALA A 36 -27.44 11.10 10.51
CA ALA A 36 -28.23 10.06 11.18
C ALA A 36 -27.42 9.38 12.30
N ALA A 37 -26.11 9.13 12.09
CA ALA A 37 -25.22 8.59 13.12
C ALA A 37 -25.05 9.56 14.30
N MET A 38 -24.86 10.85 14.05
CA MET A 38 -24.78 11.88 15.10
C MET A 38 -26.07 11.97 15.92
N LEU A 39 -27.24 11.92 15.26
CA LEU A 39 -28.54 11.87 15.96
C LEU A 39 -28.68 10.58 16.79
N SER A 40 -28.21 9.45 16.26
CA SER A 40 -28.20 8.18 17.00
C SER A 40 -27.28 8.22 18.23
N ILE A 41 -26.12 8.88 18.16
CA ILE A 41 -25.23 9.11 19.31
C ILE A 41 -25.97 9.93 20.39
N LEU A 42 -26.60 11.03 20.02
CA LEU A 42 -27.35 11.87 20.96
C LEU A 42 -28.48 11.12 21.61
N ALA A 43 -29.28 10.37 20.84
CA ALA A 43 -30.37 9.54 21.35
C ALA A 43 -29.85 8.42 22.27
N TYR A 44 -28.78 7.74 21.90
CA TYR A 44 -28.13 6.72 22.73
C TYR A 44 -27.65 7.28 24.07
N VAL A 45 -26.95 8.42 24.04
CA VAL A 45 -26.43 9.07 25.24
C VAL A 45 -27.57 9.60 26.11
N ALA A 46 -28.58 10.22 25.53
CA ALA A 46 -29.76 10.69 26.25
C ALA A 46 -30.50 9.54 26.93
N ALA A 47 -30.71 8.42 26.24
CA ALA A 47 -31.35 7.24 26.81
C ALA A 47 -30.55 6.63 27.96
N THR A 48 -29.22 6.52 27.83
CA THR A 48 -28.36 5.98 28.90
C THR A 48 -28.27 6.87 30.11
N ILE A 49 -28.17 8.18 29.92
CA ILE A 49 -28.17 9.18 31.02
C ILE A 49 -29.55 9.25 31.68
N GLY A 50 -30.64 9.21 30.89
CA GLY A 50 -31.98 9.18 31.38
C GLY A 50 -32.30 7.93 32.22
N ALA A 51 -31.82 6.76 31.78
CA ALA A 51 -31.93 5.52 32.54
C ALA A 51 -31.26 5.62 33.92
N ALA A 52 -30.04 6.21 33.96
CA ALA A 52 -29.38 6.46 35.25
C ALA A 52 -30.16 7.45 36.15
N TYR A 53 -30.77 8.49 35.56
CA TYR A 53 -31.61 9.44 36.30
C TYR A 53 -32.85 8.80 36.89
N CYS A 54 -33.49 7.84 36.21
CA CYS A 54 -34.68 7.11 36.66
C CYS A 54 -34.46 6.34 37.99
N MET A 55 -33.19 6.09 38.37
CA MET A 55 -32.90 5.49 39.67
C MET A 55 -33.27 6.40 40.84
N LYS A 56 -33.19 7.71 40.69
CA LYS A 56 -33.58 8.68 41.73
C LYS A 56 -35.08 8.59 42.09
N PRO A 57 -36.04 8.77 41.17
CA PRO A 57 -37.46 8.67 41.49
C PRO A 57 -37.86 7.25 41.93
N LEU A 58 -37.21 6.21 41.41
CA LEU A 58 -37.45 4.83 41.81
C LEU A 58 -37.11 4.61 43.30
N THR A 59 -35.98 5.11 43.74
CA THR A 59 -35.55 5.01 45.16
C THR A 59 -36.43 5.85 46.06
N ASN A 60 -36.77 7.08 45.65
CA ASN A 60 -37.63 7.95 46.43
C ASN A 60 -39.03 7.34 46.66
N LEU A 61 -39.58 6.61 45.66
CA LEU A 61 -40.82 5.88 45.81
C LEU A 61 -40.72 4.70 46.79
N LEU A 62 -39.57 4.04 46.87
CA LEU A 62 -39.33 2.97 47.84
C LEU A 62 -39.25 3.52 49.27
N GLU A 63 -38.63 4.69 49.48
CA GLU A 63 -38.61 5.36 50.77
C GLU A 63 -39.98 5.82 51.21
N ALA A 64 -40.83 6.27 50.27
CA ALA A 64 -42.20 6.76 50.56
C ALA A 64 -43.26 5.65 50.71
N SER A 65 -42.95 4.38 50.41
CA SER A 65 -43.91 3.27 50.30
C SER A 65 -44.61 2.83 51.59
N GLY A 66 -44.32 3.46 52.72
CA GLY A 66 -44.98 3.18 53.99
C GLY A 66 -46.46 3.66 54.12
N ALA A 67 -47.00 4.48 53.17
CA ALA A 67 -48.25 5.20 53.38
C ALA A 67 -49.43 4.80 52.47
N ALA A 68 -49.28 4.21 51.28
CA ALA A 68 -50.37 3.81 50.38
C ALA A 68 -49.95 2.76 49.34
N PRO A 69 -50.17 1.45 49.56
CA PRO A 69 -49.57 0.40 48.73
C PRO A 69 -50.01 0.42 47.25
N ASN A 70 -51.31 0.57 46.94
CA ASN A 70 -51.78 0.35 45.58
C ASN A 70 -51.46 1.45 44.55
N GLU A 71 -51.47 2.71 44.92
CA GLU A 71 -51.04 3.79 44.01
C GLU A 71 -49.54 3.82 43.81
N THR A 72 -48.77 3.44 44.82
CA THR A 72 -47.34 3.33 44.79
C THR A 72 -46.84 2.23 43.84
N TYR A 73 -47.54 1.07 43.82
CA TYR A 73 -47.25 -0.02 42.89
C TYR A 73 -47.45 0.37 41.43
N ALA A 74 -48.54 1.08 41.10
CA ALA A 74 -48.78 1.52 39.72
C ALA A 74 -47.70 2.48 39.20
N LYS A 75 -47.27 3.45 40.05
CA LYS A 75 -46.18 4.37 39.72
C LYS A 75 -44.84 3.66 39.60
N TYR A 76 -44.59 2.66 40.46
CA TYR A 76 -43.38 1.86 40.42
C TYR A 76 -43.26 1.05 39.12
N ILE A 77 -44.35 0.37 38.73
CA ILE A 77 -44.42 -0.38 37.47
C ILE A 77 -44.24 0.56 36.27
N SER A 78 -44.86 1.74 36.28
CA SER A 78 -44.67 2.71 35.17
C SER A 78 -43.23 3.20 35.02
N LEU A 79 -42.50 3.40 36.13
CA LEU A 79 -41.09 3.76 36.08
C LEU A 79 -40.21 2.62 35.61
N ILE A 80 -40.50 1.37 36.01
CA ILE A 80 -39.77 0.19 35.50
C ILE A 80 -39.98 0.02 34.00
N LEU A 81 -41.24 0.16 33.53
CA LEU A 81 -41.53 0.10 32.09
C LEU A 81 -40.87 1.23 31.33
N GLY A 82 -40.85 2.45 31.90
CA GLY A 82 -40.08 3.58 31.33
C GLY A 82 -38.59 3.30 31.25
N LEU A 83 -38.01 2.74 32.30
CA LEU A 83 -36.62 2.33 32.33
C LEU A 83 -36.30 1.24 31.29
N ALA A 84 -37.16 0.23 31.18
CA ALA A 84 -37.03 -0.81 30.15
C ALA A 84 -37.12 -0.21 28.74
N GLY A 85 -38.04 0.75 28.52
CA GLY A 85 -38.14 1.49 27.27
C GLY A 85 -36.88 2.27 26.92
N LEU A 86 -36.24 2.94 27.91
CA LEU A 86 -34.99 3.65 27.72
C LEU A 86 -33.83 2.69 27.36
N TYR A 87 -33.73 1.52 28.00
CA TYR A 87 -32.71 0.52 27.62
C TYR A 87 -32.97 -0.06 26.24
N LEU A 88 -34.22 -0.32 25.87
CA LEU A 88 -34.57 -0.77 24.52
C LEU A 88 -34.23 0.29 23.47
N LEU A 89 -34.52 1.56 23.74
CA LEU A 89 -34.14 2.68 22.87
C LEU A 89 -32.62 2.79 22.73
N SER A 90 -31.88 2.64 23.84
CA SER A 90 -30.42 2.69 23.81
C SER A 90 -29.84 1.53 23.00
N ALA A 91 -30.37 0.32 23.12
CA ALA A 91 -29.95 -0.83 22.34
C ALA A 91 -30.23 -0.63 20.84
N LEU A 92 -31.42 -0.14 20.49
CA LEU A 92 -31.84 0.12 19.11
C LEU A 92 -30.96 1.23 18.46
N THR A 93 -30.77 2.32 19.19
CA THR A 93 -29.95 3.45 18.68
C THR A 93 -28.48 3.07 18.55
N ASN A 94 -27.95 2.26 19.47
CA ASN A 94 -26.58 1.73 19.36
C ASN A 94 -26.41 0.79 18.16
N TYR A 95 -27.37 -0.11 17.94
CA TYR A 95 -27.38 -0.97 16.75
C TYR A 95 -27.42 -0.14 15.45
N LEU A 96 -28.34 0.83 15.38
CA LEU A 96 -28.47 1.71 14.22
C LEU A 96 -27.19 2.51 13.97
N LEU A 97 -26.58 3.06 15.02
CA LEU A 97 -25.31 3.78 14.94
C LEU A 97 -24.20 2.93 14.35
N ASN A 98 -23.99 1.71 14.87
CA ASN A 98 -22.96 0.81 14.37
C ASN A 98 -23.23 0.43 12.90
N ARG A 99 -24.48 0.21 12.52
CA ARG A 99 -24.87 -0.08 11.14
C ARG A 99 -24.56 1.08 10.20
N LEU A 100 -24.92 2.31 10.59
CA LEU A 100 -24.67 3.52 9.82
C LEU A 100 -23.17 3.80 9.65
N MET A 101 -22.39 3.62 10.72
CA MET A 101 -20.94 3.83 10.67
C MET A 101 -20.24 2.78 9.84
N LEU A 102 -20.70 1.53 9.84
CA LEU A 102 -20.20 0.47 8.98
C LEU A 102 -20.40 0.82 7.50
N GLU A 103 -21.58 1.26 7.10
CA GLU A 103 -21.87 1.68 5.74
C GLU A 103 -21.05 2.91 5.32
N CYS A 104 -20.93 3.88 6.23
CA CYS A 104 -20.15 5.09 6.00
C CYS A 104 -18.67 4.76 5.80
N SER A 105 -18.08 3.93 6.66
CA SER A 105 -16.68 3.51 6.53
C SER A 105 -16.45 2.73 5.25
N ALA A 106 -17.35 1.84 4.84
CA ALA A 106 -17.24 1.07 3.61
C ALA A 106 -17.17 1.98 2.36
N ILE A 107 -18.00 3.03 2.31
CA ILE A 107 -17.99 4.03 1.23
C ILE A 107 -16.65 4.78 1.20
N ILE A 108 -16.18 5.24 2.37
CA ILE A 108 -14.92 5.98 2.48
C ILE A 108 -13.73 5.07 2.09
N MET A 109 -13.71 3.82 2.57
CA MET A 109 -12.66 2.87 2.25
C MET A 109 -12.59 2.53 0.77
N LYS A 110 -13.76 2.34 0.13
CA LYS A 110 -13.80 2.14 -1.34
C LYS A 110 -13.13 3.32 -2.04
N GLN A 111 -13.48 4.55 -1.68
CA GLN A 111 -12.94 5.74 -2.31
C GLN A 111 -11.43 5.88 -2.05
N LEU A 112 -11.00 5.71 -0.80
CA LEU A 112 -9.59 5.81 -0.43
C LEU A 112 -8.71 4.79 -1.19
N ARG A 113 -9.18 3.53 -1.32
CA ARG A 113 -8.51 2.51 -2.12
C ARG A 113 -8.43 2.87 -3.59
N THR A 114 -9.52 3.41 -4.15
CA THR A 114 -9.56 3.81 -5.57
C THR A 114 -8.61 4.96 -5.83
N GLU A 115 -8.61 6.00 -5.00
CA GLU A 115 -7.72 7.15 -5.13
C GLU A 115 -6.24 6.75 -4.95
N LEU A 116 -5.94 5.90 -3.96
CA LEU A 116 -4.59 5.39 -3.74
C LEU A 116 -4.10 4.58 -4.94
N PHE A 117 -4.95 3.72 -5.51
CA PHE A 117 -4.60 2.91 -6.67
C PHE A 117 -4.39 3.78 -7.91
N ASP A 118 -5.30 4.72 -8.19
CA ASP A 118 -5.18 5.66 -9.31
C ASP A 118 -3.89 6.48 -9.21
N THR A 119 -3.57 7.00 -8.02
CA THR A 119 -2.33 7.75 -7.80
C THR A 119 -1.09 6.87 -8.02
N MET A 120 -1.09 5.62 -7.51
CA MET A 120 0.03 4.71 -7.73
C MET A 120 0.22 4.37 -9.21
N GLN A 121 -0.87 4.14 -9.96
CA GLN A 121 -0.78 3.86 -11.41
C GLN A 121 -0.19 5.02 -12.21
N ARG A 122 -0.31 6.25 -11.71
CA ARG A 122 0.25 7.46 -12.34
C ARG A 122 1.67 7.79 -11.90
N GLN A 123 2.28 6.97 -11.02
CA GLN A 123 3.66 7.20 -10.61
C GLN A 123 4.64 6.77 -11.71
N PRO A 124 5.79 7.47 -11.83
CA PRO A 124 6.85 7.06 -12.76
C PRO A 124 7.47 5.71 -12.33
N VAL A 125 8.05 4.97 -13.28
CA VAL A 125 8.72 3.68 -13.03
C VAL A 125 9.75 3.78 -11.91
N ARG A 126 10.45 4.91 -11.81
CA ARG A 126 11.40 5.21 -10.73
C ARG A 126 10.80 4.98 -9.33
N PHE A 127 9.54 5.31 -9.11
CA PHE A 127 8.87 5.11 -7.83
C PHE A 127 8.83 3.63 -7.45
N PHE A 128 8.56 2.75 -8.42
CA PHE A 128 8.51 1.30 -8.21
C PHE A 128 9.91 0.68 -8.06
N ASP A 129 10.91 1.22 -8.74
CA ASP A 129 12.31 0.77 -8.62
C ASP A 129 12.92 1.15 -7.26
N GLU A 130 12.54 2.30 -6.70
CA GLU A 130 13.02 2.76 -5.38
C GLU A 130 12.28 2.10 -4.20
N ASN A 131 11.06 1.55 -4.40
CA ASN A 131 10.22 1.00 -3.35
C ASN A 131 9.96 -0.49 -3.52
N LYS A 132 10.23 -1.27 -2.47
CA LYS A 132 9.96 -2.71 -2.49
C LYS A 132 8.45 -2.98 -2.62
N THR A 133 8.07 -3.93 -3.46
CA THR A 133 6.67 -4.34 -3.68
C THR A 133 5.93 -4.66 -2.37
N GLY A 134 6.59 -5.37 -1.44
CA GLY A 134 6.00 -5.68 -0.13
C GLY A 134 5.68 -4.45 0.71
N ALA A 135 6.51 -3.39 0.63
CA ALA A 135 6.23 -2.12 1.30
C ALA A 135 5.02 -1.41 0.65
N LEU A 136 4.92 -1.43 -0.68
CA LEU A 136 3.76 -0.86 -1.39
C LEU A 136 2.46 -1.62 -1.07
N MET A 137 2.52 -2.94 -0.96
CA MET A 137 1.36 -3.75 -0.59
C MET A 137 0.88 -3.49 0.85
N SER A 138 1.78 -3.11 1.77
CA SER A 138 1.39 -2.78 3.16
C SER A 138 0.44 -1.60 3.26
N TYR A 139 0.48 -0.65 2.31
CA TYR A 139 -0.48 0.46 2.25
C TYR A 139 -1.92 -0.02 1.99
N TYR A 140 -2.09 -1.07 1.15
CA TYR A 140 -3.41 -1.64 0.84
C TYR A 140 -3.90 -2.63 1.88
N THR A 141 -3.03 -3.18 2.70
CA THR A 141 -3.36 -4.15 3.74
C THR A 141 -3.42 -3.48 5.11
N SER A 142 -2.29 -3.35 5.79
CA SER A 142 -2.23 -2.91 7.19
C SER A 142 -2.65 -1.45 7.39
N ASP A 143 -2.27 -0.52 6.49
CA ASP A 143 -2.54 0.90 6.68
C ASP A 143 -4.00 1.25 6.40
N ILE A 144 -4.56 0.66 5.34
CA ILE A 144 -6.00 0.78 5.05
C ILE A 144 -6.83 0.15 6.15
N GLU A 145 -6.45 -1.04 6.67
CA GLU A 145 -7.20 -1.70 7.74
C GLU A 145 -7.14 -0.90 9.05
N ALA A 146 -5.98 -0.36 9.42
CA ALA A 146 -5.87 0.54 10.57
C ALA A 146 -6.75 1.79 10.40
N THR A 147 -6.85 2.35 9.19
CA THR A 147 -7.71 3.49 8.90
C THR A 147 -9.20 3.11 8.95
N ASN A 148 -9.55 1.91 8.51
CA ASN A 148 -10.90 1.35 8.61
C ASN A 148 -11.35 1.19 10.06
N GLU A 149 -10.51 0.60 10.91
CA GLU A 149 -10.74 0.44 12.35
C GLU A 149 -10.96 1.80 13.05
N LEU A 150 -10.18 2.81 12.64
CA LEU A 150 -10.36 4.18 13.13
C LEU A 150 -11.76 4.72 12.82
N LEU A 151 -12.20 4.59 11.56
CA LEU A 151 -13.48 5.13 11.11
C LEU A 151 -14.67 4.37 11.68
N GLN A 152 -14.59 3.05 11.78
CA GLN A 152 -15.67 2.21 12.30
C GLN A 152 -15.82 2.32 13.82
N HIS A 153 -14.73 2.17 14.54
CA HIS A 153 -14.76 2.03 16.00
C HIS A 153 -14.25 3.25 16.75
N SER A 154 -13.02 3.69 16.47
CA SER A 154 -12.37 4.67 17.34
C SER A 154 -13.03 6.03 17.34
N ILE A 155 -13.41 6.57 16.17
CA ILE A 155 -14.10 7.85 16.05
C ILE A 155 -15.48 7.77 16.73
N THR A 156 -16.21 6.68 16.48
CA THR A 156 -17.55 6.45 17.04
C THR A 156 -17.50 6.38 18.57
N GLN A 157 -16.59 5.57 19.11
CA GLN A 157 -16.43 5.42 20.56
C GLN A 157 -15.93 6.69 21.24
N LEU A 158 -15.05 7.46 20.60
CA LEU A 158 -14.63 8.77 21.09
C LEU A 158 -15.81 9.75 21.14
N ALA A 159 -16.62 9.80 20.08
CA ALA A 159 -17.81 10.68 20.02
C ALA A 159 -18.82 10.30 21.11
N ILE A 160 -19.13 9.01 21.28
CA ILE A 160 -20.00 8.52 22.35
C ILE A 160 -19.41 8.88 23.73
N SER A 161 -18.13 8.61 23.94
CA SER A 161 -17.50 8.80 25.25
C SER A 161 -17.41 10.27 25.64
N ILE A 162 -17.08 11.16 24.70
CA ILE A 162 -17.04 12.60 24.94
C ILE A 162 -18.44 13.15 25.22
N THR A 163 -19.43 12.80 24.40
CA THR A 163 -20.81 13.26 24.56
C THR A 163 -21.42 12.74 25.88
N SER A 164 -21.18 11.45 26.20
CA SER A 164 -21.63 10.83 27.43
C SER A 164 -20.94 11.45 28.66
N LEU A 165 -19.64 11.76 28.58
CA LEU A 165 -18.89 12.40 29.66
C LEU A 165 -19.44 13.80 29.95
N LEU A 166 -19.68 14.60 28.90
CA LEU A 166 -20.27 15.95 29.05
C LEU A 166 -21.68 15.88 29.65
N GLY A 167 -22.53 14.96 29.19
CA GLY A 167 -23.87 14.76 29.75
C GLY A 167 -23.84 14.26 31.19
N THR A 168 -22.92 13.34 31.52
CA THR A 168 -22.74 12.84 32.90
C THR A 168 -22.29 13.97 33.85
N ILE A 169 -21.32 14.80 33.43
CA ILE A 169 -20.89 15.98 34.20
C ILE A 169 -22.08 16.94 34.45
N GLY A 170 -22.87 17.24 33.39
CA GLY A 170 -24.04 18.10 33.51
C GLY A 170 -25.08 17.55 34.53
N MET A 171 -25.33 16.25 34.50
CA MET A 171 -26.27 15.60 35.43
C MET A 171 -25.74 15.54 36.87
N MET A 172 -24.42 15.32 37.05
CA MET A 172 -23.80 15.35 38.38
C MET A 172 -23.89 16.74 39.00
N LEU A 173 -23.67 17.80 38.23
CA LEU A 173 -23.86 19.19 38.68
C LEU A 173 -25.33 19.47 39.05
N ALA A 174 -26.27 19.00 38.24
CA ALA A 174 -27.69 19.18 38.48
C ALA A 174 -28.20 18.42 39.73
N LEU A 175 -27.61 17.26 40.06
CA LEU A 175 -27.97 16.47 41.23
C LEU A 175 -27.41 17.04 42.53
N SER A 176 -26.09 17.31 42.56
CA SER A 176 -25.47 17.87 43.78
C SER A 176 -24.08 18.49 43.48
N MET A 177 -24.00 19.81 43.59
CA MET A 177 -22.73 20.55 43.43
C MET A 177 -21.67 20.14 44.48
N ARG A 178 -22.13 19.78 45.72
CA ARG A 178 -21.22 19.36 46.80
C ARG A 178 -20.54 18.03 46.51
N LEU A 179 -21.28 17.03 46.03
CA LEU A 179 -20.74 15.73 45.64
C LEU A 179 -19.86 15.85 44.38
N PHE A 180 -20.23 16.75 43.47
CA PHE A 180 -19.43 17.00 42.26
C PHE A 180 -18.03 17.56 42.60
N ALA A 181 -17.89 18.42 43.61
CA ALA A 181 -16.59 18.92 44.06
C ALA A 181 -15.64 17.77 44.49
N ILE A 182 -16.16 16.75 45.18
CA ILE A 182 -15.40 15.54 45.51
C ILE A 182 -14.96 14.82 44.23
N MET A 183 -15.88 14.69 43.29
CA MET A 183 -15.64 13.99 42.04
C MET A 183 -14.53 14.65 41.19
N VAL A 184 -14.39 15.98 41.23
CA VAL A 184 -13.28 16.70 40.58
C VAL A 184 -11.94 16.28 41.18
N VAL A 185 -11.84 16.18 42.50
CA VAL A 185 -10.61 15.73 43.18
C VAL A 185 -10.27 14.28 42.81
N LEU A 186 -11.28 13.40 42.86
CA LEU A 186 -11.12 11.98 42.51
C LEU A 186 -10.77 11.80 41.03
N GLY A 187 -11.38 12.60 40.15
CA GLY A 187 -11.09 12.62 38.71
C GLY A 187 -9.64 13.03 38.43
N ALA A 188 -9.09 13.99 39.18
CA ALA A 188 -7.68 14.36 39.06
C ALA A 188 -6.74 13.18 39.39
N ILE A 189 -7.11 12.34 40.34
CA ILE A 189 -6.36 11.12 40.69
C ILE A 189 -6.41 10.11 39.52
N VAL A 190 -7.58 9.90 38.88
CA VAL A 190 -7.70 9.04 37.70
C VAL A 190 -6.77 9.52 36.59
N VAL A 191 -6.80 10.81 36.28
CA VAL A 191 -5.94 11.40 35.23
C VAL A 191 -4.46 11.18 35.56
N LEU A 192 -4.06 11.35 36.82
CA LEU A 192 -2.69 11.11 37.27
C LEU A 192 -2.28 9.64 37.07
N VAL A 193 -3.14 8.69 37.50
CA VAL A 193 -2.90 7.24 37.35
C VAL A 193 -2.79 6.87 35.87
N VAL A 194 -3.72 7.33 35.02
CA VAL A 194 -3.67 7.10 33.57
C VAL A 194 -2.38 7.65 32.97
N ARG A 195 -1.97 8.85 33.37
CA ARG A 195 -0.74 9.47 32.85
C ARG A 195 0.53 8.68 33.23
N VAL A 196 0.60 8.17 34.45
CA VAL A 196 1.73 7.36 34.94
C VAL A 196 1.76 6.01 34.23
N THR A 197 0.63 5.30 34.19
CA THR A 197 0.53 3.97 33.55
C THR A 197 0.82 4.05 32.05
N THR A 198 0.28 5.04 31.33
CA THR A 198 0.57 5.27 29.92
C THR A 198 2.05 5.52 29.65
N ARG A 199 2.72 6.26 30.56
CA ARG A 199 4.18 6.52 30.42
C ARG A 199 5.01 5.25 30.57
N ILE A 200 4.65 4.38 31.48
CA ILE A 200 5.31 3.08 31.70
C ILE A 200 5.03 2.15 30.52
N SER A 201 3.76 2.01 30.12
CA SER A 201 3.31 1.18 29.01
C SER A 201 4.06 1.52 27.72
N LYS A 202 4.22 2.80 27.42
CA LYS A 202 4.92 3.26 26.21
C LYS A 202 6.38 2.80 26.13
N ARG A 203 7.08 2.72 27.26
CA ARG A 203 8.47 2.24 27.31
C ARG A 203 8.55 0.73 27.09
N THR A 204 7.69 -0.04 27.75
CA THR A 204 7.66 -1.50 27.64
C THR A 204 7.23 -1.94 26.24
N TYR A 205 6.24 -1.28 25.64
CA TYR A 205 5.80 -1.53 24.27
C TYR A 205 6.89 -1.24 23.23
N ALA A 206 7.65 -0.15 23.38
CA ALA A 206 8.77 0.15 22.49
C ALA A 206 9.86 -0.93 22.52
N SER A 207 10.12 -1.51 23.71
CA SER A 207 11.06 -2.63 23.83
C SER A 207 10.53 -3.90 23.18
N GLN A 208 9.26 -4.24 23.41
CA GLN A 208 8.60 -5.37 22.76
C GLN A 208 8.65 -5.23 21.23
N GLN A 209 8.27 -4.08 20.68
CA GLN A 209 8.25 -3.84 19.25
C GLN A 209 9.62 -4.02 18.60
N ARG A 210 10.68 -3.53 19.27
CA ARG A 210 12.07 -3.71 18.80
C ARG A 210 12.47 -5.18 18.73
N LEU A 211 12.11 -5.96 19.76
CA LEU A 211 12.44 -7.38 19.81
C LEU A 211 11.57 -8.21 18.86
N THR A 212 10.30 -7.83 18.64
CA THR A 212 9.46 -8.42 17.60
C THR A 212 10.08 -8.22 16.22
N ALA A 213 10.57 -7.02 15.91
CA ALA A 213 11.25 -6.76 14.65
C ALA A 213 12.54 -7.59 14.51
N ALA A 214 13.30 -7.78 15.58
CA ALA A 214 14.50 -8.62 15.57
C ALA A 214 14.19 -10.09 15.30
N VAL A 215 13.15 -10.65 15.94
CA VAL A 215 12.69 -12.04 15.71
C VAL A 215 12.19 -12.19 14.27
N SER A 216 11.36 -11.25 13.78
CA SER A 216 10.84 -11.29 12.42
C SER A 216 11.96 -11.20 11.38
N GLY A 217 12.94 -10.32 11.56
CA GLY A 217 14.09 -10.19 10.67
C GLY A 217 14.94 -11.48 10.63
N TYR A 218 15.19 -12.08 11.80
CA TYR A 218 15.91 -13.34 11.89
C TYR A 218 15.16 -14.48 11.19
N MET A 219 13.83 -14.56 11.38
CA MET A 219 13.00 -15.56 10.72
C MET A 219 13.00 -15.37 9.19
N GLU A 220 12.86 -14.13 8.70
CA GLU A 220 12.90 -13.82 7.27
C GLU A 220 14.24 -14.26 6.66
N GLU A 221 15.37 -13.95 7.32
CA GLU A 221 16.70 -14.34 6.88
C GLU A 221 16.85 -15.87 6.82
N MET A 222 16.47 -16.58 7.87
CA MET A 222 16.59 -18.05 7.93
C MET A 222 15.66 -18.78 6.98
N ILE A 223 14.42 -18.27 6.77
CA ILE A 223 13.48 -18.85 5.80
C ILE A 223 13.99 -18.64 4.38
N THR A 224 14.50 -17.45 4.06
CA THR A 224 15.08 -17.14 2.75
C THR A 224 16.31 -17.98 2.47
N GLY A 225 17.20 -18.15 3.47
CA GLY A 225 18.40 -18.97 3.42
C GLY A 225 18.19 -20.45 3.78
N GLN A 226 16.93 -20.96 3.80
CA GLN A 226 16.64 -22.33 4.28
C GLN A 226 17.39 -23.44 3.52
N ARG A 227 17.66 -23.22 2.24
CA ARG A 227 18.45 -24.18 1.44
C ARG A 227 19.88 -24.28 1.97
N ASP A 228 20.50 -23.15 2.30
CA ASP A 228 21.87 -23.10 2.82
C ASP A 228 21.94 -23.72 4.21
N VAL A 229 20.96 -23.39 5.08
CA VAL A 229 20.84 -24.02 6.40
C VAL A 229 20.78 -25.54 6.28
N LYS A 230 20.00 -26.08 5.33
CA LYS A 230 19.87 -27.52 5.08
C LYS A 230 21.13 -28.15 4.50
N VAL A 231 21.76 -27.50 3.51
CA VAL A 231 22.97 -28.03 2.85
C VAL A 231 24.12 -28.11 3.84
N PHE A 232 24.26 -27.13 4.74
CA PHE A 232 25.31 -27.09 5.74
C PHE A 232 24.95 -27.75 7.07
N THR A 233 23.72 -28.29 7.21
CA THR A 233 23.21 -28.96 8.42
C THR A 233 23.29 -28.11 9.70
N HIS A 234 23.01 -26.80 9.59
CA HIS A 234 23.10 -25.81 10.66
C HIS A 234 21.77 -25.56 11.41
N GLU A 235 20.77 -26.47 11.28
CA GLU A 235 19.45 -26.29 11.90
C GLU A 235 19.53 -26.12 13.42
N LYS A 236 20.46 -26.83 14.06
CA LYS A 236 20.60 -26.77 15.51
C LYS A 236 21.10 -25.42 15.99
N GLU A 237 22.13 -24.90 15.35
CA GLU A 237 22.70 -23.58 15.63
C GLU A 237 21.70 -22.46 15.40
N VAL A 238 20.94 -22.56 14.30
CA VAL A 238 19.86 -21.62 13.96
C VAL A 238 18.78 -21.62 15.04
N MET A 239 18.37 -22.81 15.52
CA MET A 239 17.38 -22.94 16.59
C MET A 239 17.89 -22.40 17.93
N GLU A 240 19.16 -22.64 18.27
CA GLU A 240 19.77 -22.11 19.50
C GLU A 240 19.82 -20.57 19.50
N GLN A 241 20.17 -19.96 18.37
CA GLN A 241 20.16 -18.51 18.21
C GLN A 241 18.74 -17.94 18.26
N PHE A 242 17.80 -18.59 17.57
CA PHE A 242 16.39 -18.22 17.62
C PHE A 242 15.86 -18.23 19.05
N ASP A 243 16.16 -19.26 19.82
CA ASP A 243 15.70 -19.41 21.21
C ASP A 243 16.21 -18.28 22.13
N VAL A 244 17.42 -17.77 21.89
CA VAL A 244 17.95 -16.62 22.65
C VAL A 244 17.12 -15.38 22.38
N ILE A 245 16.93 -15.03 21.10
CA ILE A 245 16.18 -13.83 20.68
C ILE A 245 14.72 -13.96 21.12
N ASN A 246 14.12 -15.13 20.97
CA ASN A 246 12.72 -15.41 21.33
C ASN A 246 12.48 -15.35 22.83
N ARG A 247 13.44 -15.80 23.66
CA ARG A 247 13.37 -15.63 25.13
C ARG A 247 13.38 -14.17 25.56
N ASP A 248 14.16 -13.33 24.91
CA ASP A 248 14.18 -11.90 25.19
C ASP A 248 12.88 -11.23 24.77
N LEU A 249 12.33 -11.61 23.62
CA LEU A 249 10.99 -11.18 23.19
C LEU A 249 9.92 -11.64 24.20
N CYS A 250 9.97 -12.89 24.65
CA CYS A 250 9.03 -13.41 25.65
C CYS A 250 9.03 -12.59 26.93
N LYS A 251 10.22 -12.27 27.49
CA LYS A 251 10.35 -11.40 28.68
C LYS A 251 9.78 -10.00 28.46
N ALA A 252 10.13 -9.39 27.33
CA ALA A 252 9.64 -8.05 26.98
C ALA A 252 8.13 -8.04 26.76
N SER A 253 7.59 -9.05 26.05
CA SER A 253 6.15 -9.21 25.81
C SER A 253 5.38 -9.44 27.10
N THR A 254 5.87 -10.33 27.97
CA THR A 254 5.26 -10.57 29.28
C THR A 254 5.22 -9.27 30.10
N THR A 255 6.34 -8.53 30.15
CA THR A 255 6.39 -7.26 30.89
C THR A 255 5.43 -6.21 30.30
N ALA A 256 5.42 -6.04 28.97
CA ALA A 256 4.56 -5.08 28.30
C ALA A 256 3.07 -5.45 28.48
N THR A 257 2.72 -6.72 28.30
CA THR A 257 1.34 -7.21 28.48
C THR A 257 0.89 -7.09 29.93
N THR A 258 1.74 -7.45 30.90
CA THR A 258 1.41 -7.31 32.32
C THR A 258 1.10 -5.85 32.67
N VAL A 259 1.98 -4.92 32.29
CA VAL A 259 1.77 -3.48 32.56
C VAL A 259 0.48 -2.98 31.91
N THR A 260 0.23 -3.35 30.67
CA THR A 260 -0.98 -2.91 29.94
C THR A 260 -2.25 -3.53 30.52
N SER A 261 -2.23 -4.84 30.82
CA SER A 261 -3.40 -5.54 31.37
C SER A 261 -3.74 -5.11 32.80
N MET A 262 -2.78 -4.56 33.57
CA MET A 262 -3.05 -4.02 34.90
C MET A 262 -3.80 -2.68 34.89
N VAL A 263 -3.77 -1.92 33.79
CA VAL A 263 -4.43 -0.61 33.71
C VAL A 263 -5.93 -0.72 33.96
N GLY A 264 -6.61 -1.65 33.29
CA GLY A 264 -8.05 -1.88 33.45
C GLY A 264 -8.45 -2.20 34.89
N PRO A 265 -7.88 -3.25 35.53
CA PRO A 265 -8.15 -3.57 36.94
C PRO A 265 -7.84 -2.42 37.92
N ILE A 266 -6.75 -1.68 37.70
CA ILE A 266 -6.41 -0.53 38.56
C ILE A 266 -7.51 0.54 38.46
N LEU A 267 -7.94 0.92 37.27
CA LEU A 267 -8.97 1.93 37.07
C LEU A 267 -10.34 1.45 37.59
N ASN A 268 -10.66 0.17 37.40
CA ASN A 268 -11.91 -0.41 37.91
C ASN A 268 -11.94 -0.43 39.45
N ASN A 269 -10.86 -0.87 40.11
CA ASN A 269 -10.79 -0.85 41.58
C ASN A 269 -10.79 0.59 42.12
N LEU A 270 -10.12 1.51 41.43
CA LEU A 270 -10.16 2.93 41.78
C LEU A 270 -11.58 3.49 41.68
N SER A 271 -12.34 3.09 40.67
CA SER A 271 -13.76 3.43 40.55
C SER A 271 -14.61 2.91 41.72
N HIS A 272 -14.36 1.68 42.19
CA HIS A 272 -15.03 1.13 43.38
C HIS A 272 -14.66 1.89 44.67
N ILE A 273 -13.41 2.29 44.82
CA ILE A 273 -12.97 3.14 45.93
C ILE A 273 -13.68 4.50 45.91
N PHE A 274 -13.77 5.11 44.72
CA PHE A 274 -14.48 6.38 44.55
C PHE A 274 -15.96 6.27 44.84
N TYR A 275 -16.58 5.15 44.39
CA TYR A 275 -17.97 4.83 44.73
C TYR A 275 -18.15 4.76 46.24
N ALA A 276 -17.27 4.05 46.99
CA ALA A 276 -17.34 3.92 48.45
C ALA A 276 -17.14 5.26 49.19
N ILE A 277 -16.14 6.06 48.78
CA ILE A 277 -15.89 7.39 49.32
C ILE A 277 -17.08 8.31 49.08
N THR A 278 -17.62 8.34 47.85
CA THR A 278 -18.75 9.19 47.51
C THR A 278 -20.01 8.75 48.26
N CYS A 279 -20.21 7.44 48.48
CA CYS A 279 -21.30 6.90 49.27
C CYS A 279 -21.17 7.34 50.72
N ALA A 280 -20.01 7.16 51.38
CA ALA A 280 -19.78 7.53 52.75
C ALA A 280 -19.98 9.04 53.00
N VAL A 281 -19.37 9.87 52.14
CA VAL A 281 -19.52 11.33 52.25
C VAL A 281 -20.93 11.78 51.92
N GLY A 282 -21.58 11.12 50.91
CA GLY A 282 -22.94 11.40 50.52
C GLY A 282 -23.94 11.16 51.67
N VAL A 283 -23.79 10.07 52.40
CA VAL A 283 -24.63 9.77 53.59
C VAL A 283 -24.44 10.84 54.67
N LEU A 284 -23.23 11.36 54.86
CA LEU A 284 -22.96 12.39 55.87
C LEU A 284 -23.42 13.79 55.44
N TRP A 285 -23.42 14.11 54.15
CA TRP A 285 -23.68 15.48 53.67
C TRP A 285 -25.08 15.70 53.09
N LEU A 286 -25.74 14.64 52.64
CA LEU A 286 -27.08 14.70 52.11
C LEU A 286 -28.06 14.39 53.27
N THR A 287 -28.80 15.41 53.70
CA THR A 287 -29.83 15.30 54.74
C THR A 287 -31.17 15.76 54.16
N GLY A 288 -32.29 15.09 54.53
CA GLY A 288 -33.63 15.45 54.12
C GLY A 288 -34.29 14.38 53.22
N GLU A 289 -35.58 14.62 52.88
CA GLU A 289 -36.34 13.72 52.05
C GLU A 289 -35.76 13.60 50.63
N GLY A 290 -35.63 12.35 50.13
CA GLY A 290 -35.06 12.06 48.82
C GLY A 290 -33.52 12.09 48.72
N ALA A 291 -32.81 12.20 49.85
CA ALA A 291 -31.35 12.16 49.91
C ALA A 291 -30.80 10.83 49.35
N GLY A 292 -31.46 9.71 49.67
CA GLY A 292 -31.08 8.38 49.14
C GLY A 292 -31.17 8.27 47.61
N GLY A 293 -32.24 8.79 47.03
CA GLY A 293 -32.41 8.80 45.59
C GLY A 293 -31.37 9.68 44.86
N ILE A 294 -31.00 10.84 45.42
CA ILE A 294 -29.91 11.68 44.88
C ILE A 294 -28.60 10.95 44.96
N LEU A 295 -28.29 10.29 46.07
CA LEU A 295 -27.05 9.56 46.27
C LEU A 295 -26.91 8.39 45.28
N ILE A 296 -27.95 7.55 45.16
CA ILE A 296 -27.92 6.39 44.24
C ILE A 296 -27.79 6.84 42.78
N GLY A 297 -28.54 7.86 42.38
CA GLY A 297 -28.40 8.44 41.03
C GLY A 297 -27.00 9.01 40.79
N PHE A 298 -26.42 9.71 41.78
CA PHE A 298 -25.07 10.25 41.68
C PHE A 298 -24.01 9.14 41.58
N LEU A 299 -24.11 8.09 42.37
CA LEU A 299 -23.23 6.94 42.36
C LEU A 299 -23.20 6.22 41.01
N GLN A 300 -24.34 6.14 40.31
CA GLN A 300 -24.43 5.60 38.96
C GLN A 300 -23.62 6.46 37.97
N TYR A 301 -23.70 7.79 38.12
CA TYR A 301 -22.86 8.69 37.27
C TYR A 301 -21.39 8.64 37.61
N VAL A 302 -20.96 8.40 38.85
CA VAL A 302 -19.57 8.17 39.24
C VAL A 302 -18.97 7.00 38.46
N ARG A 303 -19.72 5.89 38.37
CA ARG A 303 -19.32 4.71 37.60
C ARG A 303 -19.22 5.03 36.11
N THR A 304 -20.25 5.65 35.55
CA THR A 304 -20.27 6.04 34.13
C THR A 304 -19.11 6.97 33.78
N PHE A 305 -18.79 7.94 34.65
CA PHE A 305 -17.67 8.85 34.47
C PHE A 305 -16.33 8.11 34.35
N ALA A 306 -16.06 7.19 35.29
CA ALA A 306 -14.82 6.42 35.30
C ALA A 306 -14.68 5.55 34.06
N ASP A 307 -15.76 4.87 33.65
CA ASP A 307 -15.80 4.03 32.44
C ASP A 307 -15.53 4.86 31.17
N ARG A 308 -16.11 6.06 31.04
CA ARG A 308 -15.88 6.94 29.87
C ARG A 308 -14.48 7.50 29.81
N VAL A 309 -13.88 7.86 30.93
CA VAL A 309 -12.48 8.30 30.98
C VAL A 309 -11.53 7.18 30.55
N SER A 310 -11.78 5.94 31.01
CA SER A 310 -11.01 4.76 30.59
C SER A 310 -11.10 4.55 29.09
N GLN A 311 -12.31 4.54 28.52
CA GLN A 311 -12.55 4.35 27.10
C GLN A 311 -11.86 5.42 26.23
N ILE A 312 -11.92 6.69 26.62
CA ILE A 312 -11.21 7.77 25.90
C ILE A 312 -9.72 7.48 25.86
N SER A 313 -9.13 7.03 26.98
CA SER A 313 -7.69 6.72 27.06
C SER A 313 -7.28 5.55 26.17
N GLU A 314 -8.12 4.50 26.08
CA GLU A 314 -7.89 3.35 25.22
C GLU A 314 -7.96 3.73 23.74
N GLN A 315 -8.99 4.48 23.36
CA GLN A 315 -9.20 4.92 21.98
C GLN A 315 -8.13 5.89 21.49
N PHE A 316 -7.50 6.65 22.38
CA PHE A 316 -6.43 7.57 22.00
C PHE A 316 -5.20 6.87 21.39
N ASN A 317 -4.83 5.71 21.91
CA ASN A 317 -3.73 4.92 21.34
C ASN A 317 -4.07 4.35 19.96
N ALA A 318 -5.28 3.79 19.80
CA ALA A 318 -5.78 3.30 18.52
C ALA A 318 -5.84 4.43 17.46
N LEU A 319 -6.32 5.61 17.87
CA LEU A 319 -6.35 6.81 17.04
C LEU A 319 -4.95 7.17 16.53
N MET A 320 -3.95 7.21 17.39
CA MET A 320 -2.58 7.59 17.00
C MET A 320 -1.94 6.59 16.03
N MET A 321 -2.19 5.28 16.21
CA MET A 321 -1.70 4.24 15.29
C MET A 321 -2.36 4.35 13.91
N ALA A 322 -3.65 4.55 13.88
CA ALA A 322 -4.40 4.67 12.64
C ALA A 322 -4.08 5.96 11.87
N LEU A 323 -3.85 7.07 12.59
CA LEU A 323 -3.40 8.32 11.97
C LEU A 323 -2.01 8.17 11.33
N ALA A 324 -1.11 7.37 11.89
CA ALA A 324 0.17 7.08 11.26
C ALA A 324 0.01 6.28 9.95
N GLY A 325 -0.94 5.32 9.88
CA GLY A 325 -1.30 4.63 8.65
C GLY A 325 -1.89 5.57 7.59
N ALA A 326 -2.85 6.41 8.01
CA ALA A 326 -3.45 7.40 7.13
C ALA A 326 -2.44 8.44 6.60
N GLU A 327 -1.47 8.88 7.42
CA GLU A 327 -0.40 9.78 7.00
C GLU A 327 0.42 9.18 5.85
N ARG A 328 0.79 7.90 5.94
CA ARG A 328 1.51 7.19 4.88
C ARG A 328 0.68 7.07 3.59
N ILE A 329 -0.60 6.77 3.70
CA ILE A 329 -1.52 6.72 2.55
C ILE A 329 -1.58 8.10 1.88
N PHE A 330 -1.80 9.16 2.66
CA PHE A 330 -1.88 10.53 2.13
C PHE A 330 -0.56 11.02 1.54
N ALA A 331 0.58 10.60 2.11
CA ALA A 331 1.88 10.92 1.55
C ALA A 331 2.05 10.39 0.12
N ILE A 332 1.49 9.21 -0.18
CA ILE A 332 1.49 8.67 -1.55
C ILE A 332 0.49 9.44 -2.43
N GLN A 333 -0.72 9.72 -1.92
CA GLN A 333 -1.73 10.47 -2.68
C GLN A 333 -1.27 11.88 -3.06
N ASP A 334 -0.40 12.49 -2.27
CA ASP A 334 0.14 13.84 -2.49
C ASP A 334 1.38 13.84 -3.40
N LEU A 335 1.88 12.65 -3.82
CA LEU A 335 2.97 12.59 -4.78
C LEU A 335 2.55 13.15 -6.13
N PRO A 336 3.39 13.96 -6.78
CA PRO A 336 3.12 14.40 -8.13
C PRO A 336 3.09 13.19 -9.08
N SER A 337 2.10 13.17 -9.94
CA SER A 337 2.00 12.18 -11.03
C SER A 337 3.19 12.31 -11.98
N GLU A 338 3.42 11.29 -12.81
CA GLU A 338 4.42 11.35 -13.88
C GLU A 338 4.12 12.56 -14.78
N GLU A 339 5.04 13.53 -14.81
CA GLU A 339 4.90 14.72 -15.65
C GLU A 339 5.08 14.35 -17.12
N ASP A 340 4.18 14.78 -17.96
CA ASP A 340 4.27 14.68 -19.41
C ASP A 340 3.99 16.04 -20.06
N GLN A 341 5.04 16.65 -20.58
CA GLN A 341 4.98 17.94 -21.29
C GLN A 341 4.99 17.75 -22.81
N GLY A 342 4.90 16.52 -23.29
CA GLY A 342 4.89 16.17 -24.70
C GLY A 342 3.65 16.72 -25.43
N GLN A 343 3.87 17.30 -26.59
CA GLN A 343 2.83 17.84 -27.46
C GLN A 343 2.70 17.07 -28.79
N VAL A 344 3.70 16.29 -29.15
CA VAL A 344 3.70 15.45 -30.34
C VAL A 344 2.96 14.16 -30.03
N THR A 345 2.00 13.78 -30.88
CA THR A 345 1.14 12.62 -30.71
C THR A 345 1.36 11.60 -31.83
N LEU A 346 1.09 10.33 -31.54
CA LEU A 346 1.14 9.25 -32.51
C LEU A 346 -0.22 9.14 -33.24
N GLU A 347 -0.20 9.18 -34.55
CA GLU A 347 -1.35 8.98 -35.41
C GLU A 347 -1.16 7.70 -36.22
N GLN A 348 -2.20 6.87 -36.29
CA GLN A 348 -2.21 5.65 -37.06
C GLN A 348 -3.12 5.84 -38.27
N ASN A 349 -2.57 5.66 -39.48
CA ASN A 349 -3.29 5.68 -40.73
C ASN A 349 -3.19 4.29 -41.42
N GLY A 350 -4.18 3.43 -41.19
CA GLY A 350 -4.11 2.03 -41.61
C GLY A 350 -3.02 1.26 -40.85
N ASP A 351 -2.05 0.72 -41.58
CA ASP A 351 -0.89 0.01 -41.03
C ASP A 351 0.31 0.93 -40.77
N ASP A 352 0.28 2.19 -41.23
CA ASP A 352 1.37 3.16 -41.08
C ASP A 352 1.16 4.07 -39.85
N TYR A 353 2.26 4.41 -39.20
CA TYR A 353 2.30 5.34 -38.07
C TYR A 353 3.01 6.64 -38.47
N SER A 354 2.52 7.76 -37.94
CA SER A 354 3.15 9.06 -38.13
C SER A 354 3.10 9.88 -36.84
N TRP A 355 4.12 10.71 -36.63
CA TRP A 355 4.12 11.71 -35.59
C TRP A 355 3.38 12.96 -36.06
N ARG A 356 2.34 13.37 -35.31
CA ARG A 356 1.66 14.63 -35.51
C ARG A 356 2.31 15.70 -34.63
N LEU A 357 2.91 16.71 -35.26
CA LEU A 357 3.50 17.84 -34.60
C LEU A 357 2.41 18.86 -34.20
N PRO A 358 2.71 19.80 -33.26
CA PRO A 358 1.75 20.83 -32.82
C PRO A 358 1.27 21.78 -33.95
N ASP A 359 2.07 21.95 -34.99
CA ASP A 359 1.74 22.73 -36.20
C ASP A 359 0.86 21.95 -37.20
N GLY A 360 0.51 20.71 -36.89
CA GLY A 360 -0.27 19.81 -37.74
C GLY A 360 0.54 19.04 -38.77
N ALA A 361 1.85 19.26 -38.88
CA ALA A 361 2.70 18.50 -39.79
C ALA A 361 2.82 17.04 -39.36
N LEU A 362 2.85 16.13 -40.35
CA LEU A 362 3.01 14.70 -40.13
C LEU A 362 4.44 14.27 -40.51
N VAL A 363 5.13 13.65 -39.56
CA VAL A 363 6.46 13.04 -39.76
C VAL A 363 6.28 11.52 -39.75
N PRO A 364 6.60 10.80 -40.84
CA PRO A 364 6.48 9.34 -40.89
C PRO A 364 7.32 8.69 -39.78
N LEU A 365 6.74 7.74 -39.06
CA LEU A 365 7.45 6.97 -38.05
C LEU A 365 8.29 5.90 -38.73
N ARG A 366 9.60 6.08 -38.77
CA ARG A 366 10.57 5.17 -39.42
C ARG A 366 11.44 4.40 -38.43
N GLY A 367 11.58 4.89 -37.21
CA GLY A 367 12.41 4.25 -36.20
C GLY A 367 13.88 4.72 -36.21
N ASP A 368 14.18 5.95 -36.61
CA ASP A 368 15.51 6.56 -36.47
C ASP A 368 15.67 7.07 -35.03
N VAL A 369 16.50 6.39 -34.23
CA VAL A 369 16.77 6.79 -32.82
C VAL A 369 18.21 7.23 -32.68
N ARG A 370 18.41 8.42 -32.10
CA ARG A 370 19.75 8.99 -31.89
C ARG A 370 19.92 9.54 -30.49
N PHE A 371 21.09 9.29 -29.91
CA PHE A 371 21.59 9.90 -28.68
C PHE A 371 22.74 10.81 -29.04
N ALA A 372 22.74 12.02 -28.49
CA ALA A 372 23.82 12.99 -28.68
C ALA A 372 24.28 13.50 -27.32
N HIS A 373 25.50 13.16 -26.94
CA HIS A 373 26.20 13.60 -25.73
C HIS A 373 25.36 13.42 -24.46
N VAL A 374 24.78 12.22 -24.26
CA VAL A 374 23.87 11.95 -23.16
C VAL A 374 24.64 11.56 -21.91
N ASP A 375 24.39 12.30 -20.82
CA ASP A 375 24.79 11.94 -19.46
C ASP A 375 23.56 11.53 -18.64
N PHE A 376 23.72 10.54 -17.79
CA PHE A 376 22.64 10.05 -16.94
C PHE A 376 23.13 9.39 -15.66
N SER A 377 22.40 9.66 -14.55
CA SER A 377 22.59 9.07 -13.22
C SER A 377 21.25 8.66 -12.61
N TYR A 378 21.14 7.46 -12.05
CA TYR A 378 19.98 7.11 -11.21
C TYR A 378 20.01 7.83 -9.85
N VAL A 379 21.23 8.06 -9.34
CA VAL A 379 21.50 8.71 -8.06
C VAL A 379 22.45 9.87 -8.34
N PRO A 380 22.18 11.07 -7.83
CA PRO A 380 23.13 12.18 -7.93
C PRO A 380 24.54 11.74 -7.55
N ASP A 381 25.55 12.24 -8.24
CA ASP A 381 26.98 11.94 -8.04
C ASP A 381 27.44 10.51 -8.39
N LYS A 382 26.54 9.68 -8.96
CA LYS A 382 26.90 8.33 -9.45
C LYS A 382 26.54 8.18 -10.94
N PRO A 383 27.34 8.75 -11.84
CA PRO A 383 27.04 8.71 -13.28
C PRO A 383 27.11 7.27 -13.80
N VAL A 384 26.05 6.88 -14.54
CA VAL A 384 25.91 5.56 -15.18
C VAL A 384 26.21 5.65 -16.66
N LEU A 385 25.78 6.72 -17.34
CA LEU A 385 26.16 7.01 -18.72
C LEU A 385 26.91 8.34 -18.75
N ARG A 386 27.95 8.39 -19.60
CA ARG A 386 28.86 9.53 -19.71
C ARG A 386 29.16 9.83 -21.17
N ASP A 387 28.69 11.01 -21.63
CA ASP A 387 28.92 11.51 -22.99
C ASP A 387 28.56 10.46 -24.06
N LEU A 388 27.41 9.79 -23.85
CA LEU A 388 26.99 8.68 -24.72
C LEU A 388 26.40 9.23 -26.02
N SER A 389 27.01 8.85 -27.15
CA SER A 389 26.48 9.18 -28.48
C SER A 389 26.32 7.92 -29.31
N LEU A 390 25.11 7.69 -29.83
CA LEU A 390 24.78 6.56 -30.67
C LEU A 390 23.67 6.91 -31.67
N TYR A 391 23.55 6.12 -32.71
CA TYR A 391 22.44 6.19 -33.66
C TYR A 391 22.02 4.79 -34.12
N ALA A 392 20.72 4.61 -34.36
CA ALA A 392 20.14 3.48 -35.04
C ALA A 392 19.30 4.01 -36.21
N LYS A 393 19.65 3.63 -37.43
CA LYS A 393 18.86 3.96 -38.64
C LYS A 393 17.64 3.04 -38.74
N PRO A 394 16.59 3.44 -39.47
CA PRO A 394 15.42 2.60 -39.71
C PRO A 394 15.78 1.19 -40.17
N GLY A 395 15.20 0.18 -39.54
CA GLY A 395 15.41 -1.23 -39.85
C GLY A 395 16.76 -1.81 -39.39
N GLN A 396 17.60 -1.07 -38.67
CA GLN A 396 18.86 -1.58 -38.14
C GLN A 396 18.67 -2.35 -36.83
N LYS A 397 19.42 -3.44 -36.69
CA LYS A 397 19.59 -4.18 -35.46
C LYS A 397 20.86 -3.74 -34.76
N ILE A 398 20.74 -3.13 -33.59
CA ILE A 398 21.83 -2.64 -32.74
C ILE A 398 21.97 -3.58 -31.56
N ALA A 399 23.16 -4.16 -31.36
CA ALA A 399 23.47 -5.00 -30.21
C ALA A 399 24.32 -4.26 -29.18
N PHE A 400 23.90 -4.24 -27.94
CA PHE A 400 24.70 -3.75 -26.81
C PHE A 400 25.40 -4.90 -26.11
N VAL A 401 26.72 -4.79 -25.99
CA VAL A 401 27.59 -5.79 -25.37
C VAL A 401 28.46 -5.10 -24.31
N GLY A 402 28.78 -5.77 -23.24
CA GLY A 402 29.60 -5.22 -22.15
C GLY A 402 29.33 -5.91 -20.82
N SER A 403 30.18 -5.64 -19.82
CA SER A 403 30.02 -6.19 -18.47
C SER A 403 28.72 -5.80 -17.81
N THR A 404 28.34 -6.55 -16.76
CA THR A 404 27.20 -6.15 -15.90
C THR A 404 27.47 -4.78 -15.29
N GLY A 405 26.48 -3.89 -15.30
CA GLY A 405 26.64 -2.51 -14.82
C GLY A 405 27.25 -1.54 -15.84
N ALA A 406 27.59 -1.95 -17.08
CA ALA A 406 28.12 -1.05 -18.09
C ALA A 406 27.16 0.01 -18.62
N GLY A 407 25.84 -0.07 -18.28
CA GLY A 407 24.82 0.89 -18.70
C GLY A 407 23.88 0.39 -19.82
N LYS A 408 23.93 -0.89 -20.21
CA LYS A 408 23.12 -1.44 -21.31
C LYS A 408 21.60 -1.26 -21.08
N THR A 409 21.09 -1.72 -19.95
CA THR A 409 19.66 -1.58 -19.56
C THR A 409 19.28 -0.11 -19.33
N THR A 410 20.22 0.74 -18.95
CA THR A 410 19.98 2.18 -18.80
C THR A 410 19.65 2.83 -20.14
N ILE A 411 20.33 2.45 -21.23
CA ILE A 411 20.04 2.96 -22.58
C ILE A 411 18.59 2.61 -22.97
N THR A 412 18.16 1.38 -22.74
CA THR A 412 16.79 0.94 -23.07
C THR A 412 15.73 1.65 -22.22
N ASN A 413 16.02 1.90 -20.93
CA ASN A 413 15.15 2.68 -20.06
C ASN A 413 15.00 4.13 -20.52
N LEU A 414 16.06 4.73 -21.07
CA LEU A 414 16.03 6.09 -21.61
C LEU A 414 15.30 6.16 -22.96
N ILE A 415 15.38 5.14 -23.82
CA ILE A 415 14.58 5.05 -25.06
C ILE A 415 13.08 5.05 -24.73
N ASN A 416 12.66 4.29 -23.69
CA ASN A 416 11.27 4.25 -23.21
C ASN A 416 10.86 5.49 -22.42
N ARG A 417 11.81 6.40 -22.17
CA ARG A 417 11.59 7.57 -21.32
C ARG A 417 10.99 7.21 -19.96
N PHE A 418 11.47 6.10 -19.35
CA PHE A 418 11.18 5.78 -17.95
C PHE A 418 11.91 6.72 -17.01
N TYR A 419 13.01 7.31 -17.50
CA TYR A 419 13.82 8.31 -16.84
C TYR A 419 14.13 9.43 -17.83
N ASP A 420 14.19 10.66 -17.36
CA ASP A 420 14.67 11.80 -18.16
C ASP A 420 16.17 11.97 -18.01
N ILE A 421 16.86 12.42 -19.09
CA ILE A 421 18.30 12.61 -19.14
C ILE A 421 18.73 13.88 -18.39
N GLU A 422 19.98 13.90 -17.90
CA GLU A 422 20.58 15.07 -17.23
C GLU A 422 21.10 16.09 -18.24
N SER A 423 21.83 15.62 -19.27
CA SER A 423 22.35 16.44 -20.35
C SER A 423 22.26 15.71 -21.69
N GLY A 424 22.47 16.45 -22.77
CA GLY A 424 22.38 15.93 -24.13
C GLY A 424 20.97 15.89 -24.69
N SER A 425 20.77 15.09 -25.74
CA SER A 425 19.46 14.90 -26.37
C SER A 425 19.28 13.47 -26.89
N ILE A 426 18.02 12.99 -26.83
CA ILE A 426 17.58 11.75 -27.47
C ILE A 426 16.51 12.15 -28.49
N THR A 427 16.70 11.76 -29.74
CA THR A 427 15.73 12.04 -30.80
C THR A 427 15.17 10.75 -31.38
N TYR A 428 13.90 10.79 -31.74
CA TYR A 428 13.19 9.73 -32.44
C TYR A 428 12.58 10.33 -33.71
N ASP A 429 13.02 9.85 -34.88
CA ASP A 429 12.73 10.41 -36.20
C ASP A 429 13.00 11.94 -36.29
N GLY A 430 14.08 12.37 -35.65
CA GLY A 430 14.49 13.78 -35.58
C GLY A 430 13.74 14.63 -34.56
N ILE A 431 12.76 14.08 -33.83
CA ILE A 431 11.98 14.74 -32.79
C ILE A 431 12.58 14.42 -31.43
N ASP A 432 12.86 15.43 -30.60
CA ASP A 432 13.30 15.20 -29.22
C ASP A 432 12.23 14.43 -28.44
N VAL A 433 12.61 13.31 -27.81
CA VAL A 433 11.66 12.43 -27.09
C VAL A 433 10.92 13.16 -25.96
N ARG A 434 11.47 14.28 -25.43
CA ARG A 434 10.80 15.11 -24.41
C ARG A 434 9.59 15.85 -24.97
N ARG A 435 9.52 16.06 -26.30
CA ARG A 435 8.40 16.71 -26.99
C ARG A 435 7.30 15.74 -27.38
N ILE A 436 7.58 14.42 -27.37
CA ILE A 436 6.61 13.37 -27.68
C ILE A 436 5.85 13.01 -26.39
N ARG A 437 4.53 12.83 -26.47
CA ARG A 437 3.74 12.31 -25.36
C ARG A 437 4.25 10.93 -24.94
N LYS A 438 4.46 10.73 -23.63
CA LYS A 438 5.03 9.47 -23.09
C LYS A 438 4.23 8.24 -23.49
N ASP A 439 2.89 8.33 -23.45
CA ASP A 439 2.01 7.23 -23.86
C ASP A 439 2.17 6.88 -25.32
N ASP A 440 2.27 7.89 -26.18
CA ASP A 440 2.42 7.73 -27.62
C ASP A 440 3.83 7.23 -27.99
N LEU A 441 4.85 7.73 -27.29
CA LEU A 441 6.21 7.19 -27.39
C LEU A 441 6.24 5.70 -27.06
N ARG A 442 5.69 5.32 -25.91
CA ARG A 442 5.67 3.92 -25.42
C ARG A 442 4.83 3.00 -26.32
N ARG A 443 3.75 3.51 -26.93
CA ARG A 443 2.97 2.75 -27.94
C ARG A 443 3.76 2.45 -29.21
N SER A 444 4.71 3.31 -29.58
CA SER A 444 5.57 3.10 -30.75
C SER A 444 6.71 2.11 -30.50
N LEU A 445 6.90 1.68 -29.26
CA LEU A 445 7.98 0.80 -28.82
C LEU A 445 7.42 -0.56 -28.37
N GLY A 446 7.97 -1.63 -28.88
CA GLY A 446 7.69 -2.99 -28.39
C GLY A 446 8.83 -3.44 -27.48
N MET A 447 8.52 -4.10 -26.39
CA MET A 447 9.53 -4.52 -25.41
C MET A 447 9.36 -5.99 -25.03
N VAL A 448 10.49 -6.72 -25.04
CA VAL A 448 10.59 -8.07 -24.47
C VAL A 448 11.65 -8.01 -23.37
N LEU A 449 11.19 -8.21 -22.13
CA LEU A 449 12.06 -8.15 -20.94
C LEU A 449 12.70 -9.51 -20.65
N GLN A 450 13.84 -9.48 -19.96
CA GLN A 450 14.51 -10.66 -19.43
C GLN A 450 13.60 -11.45 -18.49
N ASP A 451 13.04 -10.75 -17.48
CA ASP A 451 12.05 -11.32 -16.56
C ASP A 451 10.66 -11.06 -17.11
N THR A 452 10.08 -12.10 -17.70
CA THR A 452 8.76 -12.03 -18.31
C THR A 452 7.68 -12.17 -17.26
N HIS A 453 6.87 -11.13 -17.08
CA HIS A 453 5.68 -11.16 -16.23
C HIS A 453 4.42 -11.47 -17.05
N LEU A 454 3.66 -12.49 -16.63
CA LEU A 454 2.36 -12.85 -17.17
C LEU A 454 1.27 -12.57 -16.15
N PHE A 455 0.22 -11.91 -16.59
CA PHE A 455 -0.91 -11.56 -15.73
C PHE A 455 -1.84 -12.76 -15.56
N THR A 456 -2.52 -12.82 -14.42
CA THR A 456 -3.61 -13.78 -14.21
C THR A 456 -4.72 -13.51 -15.21
N GLY A 457 -5.04 -14.53 -16.00
CA GLY A 457 -5.99 -14.46 -17.12
C GLY A 457 -5.64 -15.50 -18.18
N THR A 458 -6.34 -15.51 -19.30
CA THR A 458 -6.09 -16.48 -20.38
C THR A 458 -4.79 -16.19 -21.14
N VAL A 459 -4.26 -17.18 -21.83
CA VAL A 459 -3.13 -16.98 -22.77
C VAL A 459 -3.48 -15.93 -23.80
N MET A 460 -4.72 -15.96 -24.33
CA MET A 460 -5.22 -14.99 -25.31
C MET A 460 -5.16 -13.57 -24.76
N GLU A 461 -5.64 -13.34 -23.53
CA GLU A 461 -5.60 -12.03 -22.87
C GLU A 461 -4.16 -11.55 -22.63
N ASN A 462 -3.27 -12.45 -22.27
CA ASN A 462 -1.85 -12.14 -22.09
C ASN A 462 -1.15 -11.71 -23.39
N ILE A 463 -1.50 -12.32 -24.52
CA ILE A 463 -1.00 -11.88 -25.85
C ILE A 463 -1.63 -10.53 -26.22
N ARG A 464 -2.95 -10.40 -26.07
CA ARG A 464 -3.71 -9.18 -26.37
C ARG A 464 -3.27 -7.97 -25.54
N TYR A 465 -2.63 -8.19 -24.40
CA TYR A 465 -2.08 -7.11 -23.57
C TYR A 465 -1.13 -6.19 -24.34
N GLY A 466 -0.44 -6.68 -25.37
CA GLY A 466 0.40 -5.86 -26.25
C GLY A 466 -0.39 -4.84 -27.09
N ARG A 467 -1.66 -5.12 -27.40
CA ARG A 467 -2.62 -4.23 -28.08
C ARG A 467 -4.04 -4.69 -27.76
N LEU A 468 -4.72 -3.97 -26.88
CA LEU A 468 -6.03 -4.37 -26.33
C LEU A 468 -7.14 -4.52 -27.37
N GLU A 469 -7.05 -3.78 -28.49
CA GLU A 469 -8.03 -3.83 -29.59
C GLU A 469 -7.73 -4.97 -30.62
N ALA A 470 -6.70 -5.78 -30.39
CA ALA A 470 -6.35 -6.86 -31.29
C ALA A 470 -7.42 -7.95 -31.32
N THR A 471 -7.77 -8.39 -32.51
CA THR A 471 -8.68 -9.52 -32.69
C THR A 471 -8.01 -10.85 -32.34
N ASP A 472 -8.81 -11.90 -32.10
CA ASP A 472 -8.29 -13.23 -31.80
C ASP A 472 -7.38 -13.74 -32.92
N ASP A 473 -7.75 -13.50 -34.17
CA ASP A 473 -6.94 -13.89 -35.34
C ASP A 473 -5.60 -13.16 -35.37
N GLU A 474 -5.53 -11.91 -34.95
CA GLU A 474 -4.28 -11.16 -34.86
C GLU A 474 -3.40 -11.71 -33.75
N CYS A 475 -3.97 -12.04 -32.59
CA CYS A 475 -3.26 -12.67 -31.49
C CYS A 475 -2.72 -14.06 -31.88
N ILE A 476 -3.52 -14.86 -32.63
CA ILE A 476 -3.08 -16.15 -33.13
C ILE A 476 -1.94 -15.99 -34.16
N ARG A 477 -2.04 -14.99 -35.07
CA ARG A 477 -0.93 -14.67 -36.00
C ARG A 477 0.34 -14.26 -35.25
N ALA A 478 0.21 -13.43 -34.24
CA ALA A 478 1.33 -13.02 -33.37
C ALA A 478 1.97 -14.23 -32.66
N ALA A 479 1.15 -15.15 -32.16
CA ALA A 479 1.63 -16.39 -31.54
C ALA A 479 2.35 -17.30 -32.58
N LYS A 480 1.93 -17.31 -33.83
CA LYS A 480 2.65 -18.04 -34.90
C LYS A 480 3.99 -17.41 -35.23
N ILE A 481 4.09 -16.06 -35.27
CA ILE A 481 5.36 -15.34 -35.47
C ILE A 481 6.33 -15.66 -34.33
N ALA A 482 5.83 -15.76 -33.10
CA ALA A 482 6.62 -16.05 -31.91
C ALA A 482 6.94 -17.56 -31.72
N ASP A 483 6.57 -18.44 -32.63
CA ASP A 483 6.62 -19.91 -32.50
C ASP A 483 5.89 -20.45 -31.24
N ALA A 484 4.97 -19.67 -30.68
CA ALA A 484 4.17 -20.01 -29.49
C ALA A 484 2.92 -20.86 -29.83
N HIS A 485 2.39 -20.75 -31.05
CA HIS A 485 1.11 -21.38 -31.43
C HIS A 485 1.07 -22.88 -31.20
N TYR A 486 2.17 -23.57 -31.51
CA TYR A 486 2.25 -25.01 -31.35
C TYR A 486 2.02 -25.45 -29.90
N PHE A 487 2.75 -24.93 -28.95
CA PHE A 487 2.58 -25.34 -27.56
C PHE A 487 1.24 -24.86 -26.98
N ILE A 488 0.77 -23.65 -27.36
CA ILE A 488 -0.51 -23.12 -26.90
C ILE A 488 -1.66 -24.05 -27.34
N SER A 489 -1.68 -24.50 -28.59
CA SER A 489 -2.71 -25.41 -29.10
C SER A 489 -2.72 -26.80 -28.43
N HIS A 490 -1.64 -27.17 -27.75
CA HIS A 490 -1.54 -28.42 -26.96
C HIS A 490 -1.83 -28.26 -25.48
N LEU A 491 -2.10 -27.02 -25.03
CA LEU A 491 -2.60 -26.81 -23.65
C LEU A 491 -4.05 -27.32 -23.54
N PRO A 492 -4.50 -27.74 -22.36
CA PRO A 492 -5.84 -28.35 -22.18
C PRO A 492 -7.00 -27.52 -22.73
N GLN A 493 -6.91 -26.19 -22.69
CA GLN A 493 -7.90 -25.25 -23.20
C GLN A 493 -7.34 -24.35 -24.32
N GLY A 494 -6.18 -24.67 -24.88
CA GLY A 494 -5.55 -23.87 -25.92
C GLY A 494 -5.30 -22.42 -25.46
N TYR A 495 -5.77 -21.45 -26.24
CA TYR A 495 -5.67 -20.02 -25.97
C TYR A 495 -6.50 -19.57 -24.77
N ASP A 496 -7.54 -20.32 -24.37
CA ASP A 496 -8.38 -20.03 -23.21
C ASP A 496 -7.82 -20.60 -21.90
N THR A 497 -6.65 -21.25 -21.97
CA THR A 497 -5.96 -21.74 -20.77
C THR A 497 -5.64 -20.57 -19.84
N VAL A 498 -6.13 -20.65 -18.59
CA VAL A 498 -5.92 -19.62 -17.57
C VAL A 498 -4.51 -19.74 -16.99
N LEU A 499 -3.80 -18.64 -16.98
CA LEU A 499 -2.50 -18.46 -16.32
C LEU A 499 -2.72 -17.86 -14.94
N TYR A 500 -1.91 -18.30 -13.96
CA TYR A 500 -1.95 -17.81 -12.58
C TYR A 500 -0.53 -17.71 -12.02
N SER A 501 -0.37 -16.90 -10.98
CA SER A 501 0.93 -16.73 -10.27
C SER A 501 2.10 -16.52 -11.24
N ASP A 502 2.01 -15.50 -12.10
CA ASP A 502 3.04 -15.17 -13.09
C ASP A 502 3.30 -16.28 -14.13
N GLY A 503 2.26 -17.03 -14.49
CA GLY A 503 2.36 -18.13 -15.45
C GLY A 503 3.10 -19.35 -14.89
N ALA A 504 2.96 -19.63 -13.58
CA ALA A 504 3.61 -20.75 -12.91
C ALA A 504 3.25 -22.12 -13.52
N ASN A 505 2.16 -22.21 -14.25
CA ASN A 505 1.75 -23.40 -15.00
C ASN A 505 2.40 -23.53 -16.39
N LEU A 506 3.29 -22.62 -16.76
CA LEU A 506 4.09 -22.67 -17.99
C LEU A 506 5.59 -22.81 -17.64
N SER A 507 6.34 -23.44 -18.55
CA SER A 507 7.81 -23.41 -18.45
C SER A 507 8.34 -21.99 -18.71
N GLN A 508 9.56 -21.70 -18.25
CA GLN A 508 10.19 -20.39 -18.47
C GLN A 508 10.26 -20.03 -19.96
N GLY A 509 10.63 -20.97 -20.82
CA GLY A 509 10.66 -20.75 -22.26
C GLY A 509 9.27 -20.49 -22.85
N GLN A 510 8.23 -21.20 -22.40
CA GLN A 510 6.85 -20.96 -22.84
C GLN A 510 6.37 -19.56 -22.43
N ARG A 511 6.69 -19.11 -21.21
CA ARG A 511 6.41 -17.72 -20.77
C ARG A 511 7.07 -16.70 -21.69
N GLN A 512 8.32 -16.94 -22.07
CA GLN A 512 9.06 -16.05 -22.97
C GLN A 512 8.46 -16.03 -24.37
N LEU A 513 8.01 -17.17 -24.92
CA LEU A 513 7.31 -17.22 -26.22
C LEU A 513 5.99 -16.42 -26.19
N VAL A 514 5.24 -16.47 -25.07
CA VAL A 514 4.04 -15.63 -24.89
C VAL A 514 4.41 -14.14 -24.84
N ALA A 515 5.51 -13.75 -24.18
CA ALA A 515 5.98 -12.36 -24.18
C ALA A 515 6.42 -11.88 -25.57
N ILE A 516 7.06 -12.73 -26.36
CA ILE A 516 7.38 -12.44 -27.78
C ILE A 516 6.10 -12.25 -28.59
N ALA A 517 5.08 -13.09 -28.39
CA ALA A 517 3.78 -12.94 -29.05
C ALA A 517 3.08 -11.64 -28.64
N ARG A 518 3.18 -11.24 -27.35
CA ARG A 518 2.71 -9.94 -26.84
C ARG A 518 3.39 -8.76 -27.54
N ALA A 519 4.71 -8.83 -27.74
CA ALA A 519 5.44 -7.82 -28.49
C ALA A 519 5.12 -7.86 -30.00
N ALA A 520 4.81 -9.03 -30.57
CA ALA A 520 4.46 -9.18 -31.98
C ALA A 520 3.10 -8.53 -32.29
N VAL A 521 2.09 -8.70 -31.42
CA VAL A 521 0.75 -8.13 -31.61
C VAL A 521 0.71 -6.61 -31.53
N SER A 522 1.67 -5.99 -30.84
CA SER A 522 1.77 -4.51 -30.72
C SER A 522 2.07 -3.83 -32.06
N ARG A 523 2.69 -4.53 -33.03
CA ARG A 523 3.14 -4.02 -34.32
C ARG A 523 4.09 -2.81 -34.23
N ALA A 524 4.73 -2.63 -33.09
CA ALA A 524 5.64 -1.50 -32.85
C ALA A 524 6.81 -1.51 -33.86
N PRO A 525 7.14 -0.35 -34.48
CA PRO A 525 8.24 -0.26 -35.46
C PRO A 525 9.62 -0.29 -34.84
N VAL A 526 9.76 -0.01 -33.55
CA VAL A 526 11.01 -0.14 -32.80
C VAL A 526 10.83 -1.17 -31.70
N LEU A 527 11.79 -2.08 -31.59
CA LEU A 527 11.80 -3.15 -30.60
C LEU A 527 12.99 -3.00 -29.66
N ILE A 528 12.73 -3.27 -28.39
CA ILE A 528 13.74 -3.36 -27.33
C ILE A 528 13.69 -4.79 -26.77
N LEU A 529 14.81 -5.50 -26.92
CA LEU A 529 14.91 -6.89 -26.50
C LEU A 529 15.99 -7.01 -25.43
N ASP A 530 15.60 -7.43 -24.23
CA ASP A 530 16.53 -7.79 -23.16
C ASP A 530 16.64 -9.32 -23.11
N GLU A 531 17.73 -9.86 -23.70
CA GLU A 531 17.89 -11.28 -23.92
C GLU A 531 18.61 -11.96 -22.75
N ALA A 532 17.86 -12.68 -21.90
CA ALA A 532 18.45 -13.65 -20.99
C ALA A 532 17.65 -14.94 -21.00
N THR A 533 18.27 -15.99 -21.49
CA THR A 533 17.70 -17.34 -21.61
C THR A 533 18.56 -18.35 -20.84
N SER A 534 19.08 -17.99 -19.69
CA SER A 534 20.06 -18.78 -18.92
C SER A 534 19.54 -20.11 -18.35
N SER A 535 18.25 -20.47 -18.54
CA SER A 535 17.63 -21.63 -17.90
C SER A 535 16.57 -22.32 -18.77
N VAL A 536 16.75 -22.32 -20.10
CA VAL A 536 15.81 -22.91 -21.06
C VAL A 536 16.46 -24.07 -21.79
N ASP A 537 15.72 -25.16 -22.03
CA ASP A 537 16.19 -26.29 -22.79
C ASP A 537 16.54 -25.91 -24.26
N THR A 538 17.50 -26.61 -24.86
CA THR A 538 18.04 -26.31 -26.20
C THR A 538 16.97 -26.26 -27.29
N ARG A 539 15.92 -27.08 -27.20
CA ARG A 539 14.84 -27.06 -28.19
C ARG A 539 14.02 -25.79 -28.10
N THR A 540 13.58 -25.44 -26.92
CA THR A 540 12.79 -24.19 -26.68
C THR A 540 13.66 -22.96 -26.94
N GLU A 541 14.95 -23.01 -26.65
CA GLU A 541 15.90 -21.96 -27.00
C GLU A 541 15.93 -21.67 -28.51
N LYS A 542 15.95 -22.71 -29.35
CA LYS A 542 15.89 -22.57 -30.80
C LYS A 542 14.57 -21.91 -31.24
N LEU A 543 13.44 -22.30 -30.65
CA LEU A 543 12.14 -21.70 -30.96
C LEU A 543 12.09 -20.21 -30.56
N ILE A 544 12.63 -19.86 -29.39
CA ILE A 544 12.75 -18.46 -28.95
C ILE A 544 13.59 -17.66 -29.94
N GLY A 545 14.74 -18.21 -30.39
CA GLY A 545 15.59 -17.58 -31.40
C GLY A 545 14.86 -17.33 -32.72
N GLN A 546 14.14 -18.33 -33.24
CA GLN A 546 13.34 -18.22 -34.46
C GLN A 546 12.21 -17.18 -34.31
N GLY A 547 11.48 -17.19 -33.18
CA GLY A 547 10.44 -16.22 -32.89
C GLY A 547 11.00 -14.78 -32.77
N LEU A 548 12.14 -14.60 -32.14
CA LEU A 548 12.81 -13.30 -32.09
C LEU A 548 13.27 -12.83 -33.46
N ASP A 549 13.89 -13.69 -34.28
CA ASP A 549 14.33 -13.31 -35.62
C ASP A 549 13.14 -12.91 -36.52
N ALA A 550 12.02 -13.64 -36.45
CA ALA A 550 10.80 -13.29 -37.15
C ALA A 550 10.19 -11.96 -36.63
N LEU A 551 10.23 -11.73 -35.31
CA LEU A 551 9.75 -10.49 -34.71
C LEU A 551 10.60 -9.28 -35.14
N MET A 552 11.91 -9.44 -35.29
CA MET A 552 12.86 -8.38 -35.63
C MET A 552 12.80 -7.94 -37.09
N ALA A 553 12.28 -8.78 -37.99
CA ALA A 553 12.30 -8.53 -39.43
C ALA A 553 11.63 -7.19 -39.79
N GLY A 554 12.36 -6.33 -40.49
CA GLY A 554 11.87 -5.03 -41.01
C GLY A 554 11.74 -3.93 -39.95
N ARG A 555 12.16 -4.14 -38.72
CA ARG A 555 12.06 -3.18 -37.59
C ARG A 555 13.42 -2.68 -37.15
N THR A 556 13.43 -1.50 -36.51
CA THR A 556 14.60 -1.03 -35.79
C THR A 556 14.66 -1.75 -34.44
N VAL A 557 15.78 -2.38 -34.12
CA VAL A 557 15.88 -3.26 -32.94
C VAL A 557 17.09 -2.88 -32.09
N PHE A 558 16.85 -2.73 -30.80
CA PHE A 558 17.88 -2.61 -29.76
C PHE A 558 17.89 -3.90 -28.96
N VAL A 559 19.04 -4.60 -28.95
CA VAL A 559 19.19 -5.87 -28.23
C VAL A 559 20.26 -5.74 -27.16
N ILE A 560 19.93 -6.04 -25.91
CA ILE A 560 20.90 -6.31 -24.88
C ILE A 560 21.32 -7.77 -25.04
N ALA A 561 22.48 -7.98 -25.66
CA ALA A 561 22.85 -9.32 -26.11
C ALA A 561 23.73 -10.03 -25.06
N HIS A 562 23.26 -11.20 -24.66
CA HIS A 562 24.01 -12.15 -23.83
C HIS A 562 24.45 -13.40 -24.61
N ARG A 563 24.10 -13.50 -25.91
CA ARG A 563 24.45 -14.61 -26.79
C ARG A 563 25.20 -14.16 -28.01
N LEU A 564 26.18 -14.95 -28.37
CA LEU A 564 27.02 -14.69 -29.56
C LEU A 564 26.21 -14.71 -30.87
N SER A 565 25.18 -15.61 -30.96
CA SER A 565 24.33 -15.71 -32.14
C SER A 565 23.55 -14.42 -32.44
N THR A 566 23.03 -13.78 -31.42
CA THR A 566 22.26 -12.52 -31.54
C THR A 566 23.17 -11.35 -31.90
N VAL A 567 24.39 -11.33 -31.33
CA VAL A 567 25.41 -10.30 -31.61
C VAL A 567 25.89 -10.41 -33.03
N ARG A 568 26.19 -11.62 -33.51
CA ARG A 568 26.76 -11.88 -34.82
C ARG A 568 25.93 -11.36 -35.99
N ASN A 569 24.62 -11.39 -35.83
CA ASN A 569 23.63 -10.97 -36.85
C ASN A 569 23.21 -9.49 -36.69
N ALA A 570 23.86 -8.70 -35.84
CA ALA A 570 23.56 -7.28 -35.67
C ALA A 570 24.22 -6.44 -36.77
N ASN A 571 23.53 -5.38 -37.21
CA ASN A 571 24.06 -4.42 -38.18
C ASN A 571 25.17 -3.52 -37.56
N ALA A 572 25.07 -3.28 -36.26
CA ALA A 572 26.09 -2.62 -35.48
C ALA A 572 26.12 -3.17 -34.06
N ILE A 573 27.30 -3.38 -33.55
CA ILE A 573 27.57 -3.80 -32.18
C ILE A 573 28.19 -2.61 -31.47
N MET A 574 27.68 -2.30 -30.29
CA MET A 574 28.19 -1.24 -29.43
C MET A 574 28.70 -1.87 -28.15
N VAL A 575 30.02 -1.76 -27.95
CA VAL A 575 30.68 -2.26 -26.74
C VAL A 575 30.69 -1.15 -25.70
N LEU A 576 30.03 -1.43 -24.57
CA LEU A 576 29.94 -0.50 -23.45
C LEU A 576 30.89 -0.90 -22.34
N GLU A 577 31.61 0.10 -21.82
CA GLU A 577 32.44 -0.01 -20.63
C GLU A 577 32.33 1.27 -19.82
N GLN A 578 32.00 1.14 -18.52
CA GLN A 578 31.88 2.26 -17.57
C GLN A 578 31.02 3.45 -18.10
N GLY A 579 29.89 3.12 -18.74
CA GLY A 579 28.92 4.09 -19.24
C GLY A 579 29.29 4.80 -20.55
N ARG A 580 30.34 4.33 -21.26
CA ARG A 580 30.76 4.86 -22.54
C ARG A 580 30.77 3.78 -23.62
N ILE A 581 30.54 4.17 -24.87
CA ILE A 581 30.77 3.29 -26.02
C ILE A 581 32.25 3.37 -26.37
N ILE A 582 32.97 2.24 -26.21
CA ILE A 582 34.41 2.15 -26.48
C ILE A 582 34.73 1.60 -27.87
N GLU A 583 33.82 0.75 -28.41
CA GLU A 583 33.95 0.18 -29.74
C GLU A 583 32.60 0.16 -30.44
N ARG A 584 32.59 0.39 -31.75
CA ARG A 584 31.41 0.29 -32.62
C ARG A 584 31.83 -0.24 -34.00
N GLY A 585 31.12 -1.25 -34.48
CA GLY A 585 31.33 -1.85 -35.77
C GLY A 585 30.46 -3.06 -36.01
N ASP A 586 30.61 -3.76 -37.10
CA ASP A 586 30.02 -5.06 -37.31
C ASP A 586 30.83 -6.18 -36.65
N HIS A 587 30.35 -7.40 -36.68
CA HIS A 587 31.01 -8.56 -36.08
C HIS A 587 32.41 -8.80 -36.62
N ARG A 588 32.64 -8.64 -37.93
CA ARG A 588 33.93 -8.89 -38.58
C ARG A 588 34.94 -7.78 -38.26
N GLU A 589 34.51 -6.53 -38.43
CA GLU A 589 35.31 -5.35 -38.12
C GLU A 589 35.84 -5.37 -36.68
N LEU A 590 34.99 -5.70 -35.72
CA LEU A 590 35.37 -5.72 -34.29
C LEU A 590 36.27 -6.93 -33.94
N LEU A 591 36.10 -8.06 -34.62
CA LEU A 591 37.02 -9.18 -34.44
C LEU A 591 38.44 -8.87 -35.01
N GLU A 592 38.52 -8.18 -36.15
CA GLU A 592 39.78 -7.77 -36.77
C GLU A 592 40.53 -6.75 -35.91
N GLN A 593 39.81 -5.86 -35.23
CA GLN A 593 40.42 -4.87 -34.31
C GLN A 593 41.04 -5.51 -33.07
N LYS A 594 40.73 -6.76 -32.73
CA LYS A 594 41.24 -7.49 -31.55
C LYS A 594 41.10 -6.73 -30.23
N GLY A 595 40.06 -5.90 -30.12
CA GLY A 595 39.79 -5.07 -28.97
C GLY A 595 38.99 -5.80 -27.86
N LYS A 596 38.19 -5.04 -27.12
CA LYS A 596 37.35 -5.57 -26.02
C LYS A 596 36.28 -6.56 -26.50
N TYR A 597 35.71 -6.29 -27.68
CA TYR A 597 34.75 -7.21 -28.31
C TYR A 597 35.35 -8.58 -28.56
N TYR A 598 36.59 -8.62 -29.10
CA TYR A 598 37.28 -9.87 -29.33
C TYR A 598 37.47 -10.68 -28.05
N GLN A 599 37.85 -10.01 -26.95
CA GLN A 599 37.98 -10.64 -25.62
C GLN A 599 36.64 -11.19 -25.12
N LEU A 600 35.57 -10.42 -25.25
CA LEU A 600 34.22 -10.85 -24.84
C LEU A 600 33.73 -12.04 -25.65
N CYS A 601 33.95 -12.09 -26.97
CA CYS A 601 33.62 -13.23 -27.80
C CYS A 601 34.40 -14.50 -27.43
N HIS A 602 35.69 -14.42 -27.11
CA HIS A 602 36.46 -15.57 -26.66
C HIS A 602 35.91 -16.12 -25.33
N ASN A 603 35.63 -15.26 -24.40
CA ASN A 603 35.03 -15.68 -23.12
C ASN A 603 33.60 -16.28 -23.28
N MET A 604 32.81 -15.79 -24.25
CA MET A 604 31.49 -16.38 -24.57
C MET A 604 31.62 -17.77 -25.24
N ILE A 605 32.66 -18.00 -26.03
CA ILE A 605 32.91 -19.31 -26.67
C ILE A 605 33.39 -20.34 -25.65
N GLU A 606 34.14 -19.94 -24.63
CA GLU A 606 34.60 -20.85 -23.58
C GLU A 606 33.49 -21.26 -22.59
N LEU A 607 32.35 -20.56 -22.58
CA LEU A 607 31.18 -20.80 -21.70
C LEU A 607 30.05 -21.56 -22.42
N THR A 608 30.14 -21.78 -23.73
CA THR A 608 29.19 -22.58 -24.54
C THR A 608 29.78 -23.93 -24.93
#